data_ce44e0a62ce6294e33df59b728cc6c5a
#
_entry.id   ce44e0a62ce6294e33df59b728cc6c5a
#
_cell.length_a   1.000
_cell.length_b   1.000
_cell.length_c   1.000
_cell.angle_alpha   90.00
_cell.angle_beta   90.00
_cell.angle_gamma   90.00
#
_symmetry.space_group_name_H-M   'P 1'
#
loop_
_entity.id
_entity.type
_entity.pdbx_description
1 polymer ?
#
loop_
_entity_poly.entity_id
_entity_poly.type
_entity_poly.pdbx_seq_one_letter_code
_entity_poly.pdbx_strand_id
1 'polypeptide(L)'
;MARPDLTGVLLVGGASTRFGSPKALARLDGETLAERAWQILGETCERRVAVGKIADGLDVPFELTDDRTETRAAMAGLVAGLRAARTEVSVVLPVDAPLVTTELLLELADACADAAVPQTGPLPGAYAKSALPTLERRLEEGRLALRDALEELDTVRLQLDPTLLANVNTPDDLRRLG
;
A
#
# COMPACT_ATOMS: atom_id res chain seq x y z
N MET A 1 -2.52 20.37 2.72
CA MET A 1 -2.96 20.35 1.30
C MET A 1 -2.31 19.17 0.61
N ALA A 2 -3.09 18.40 -0.13
CA ALA A 2 -2.60 17.22 -0.84
C ALA A 2 -1.50 17.58 -1.85
N ARG A 3 -0.47 16.74 -1.94
CA ARG A 3 0.70 16.97 -2.80
C ARG A 3 0.41 16.58 -4.26
N PRO A 4 0.58 17.49 -5.24
CA PRO A 4 0.35 17.21 -6.67
C PRO A 4 1.47 16.39 -7.31
N ASP A 5 2.66 16.38 -6.71
CA ASP A 5 3.85 15.64 -7.15
C ASP A 5 3.90 14.20 -6.65
N LEU A 6 2.89 13.76 -5.87
CA LEU A 6 2.77 12.40 -5.35
C LEU A 6 1.52 11.70 -5.90
N THR A 7 1.63 10.40 -6.08
CA THR A 7 0.47 9.51 -6.30
C THR A 7 0.29 8.61 -5.08
N GLY A 8 -0.92 8.54 -4.55
CA GLY A 8 -1.29 7.57 -3.54
C GLY A 8 -1.69 6.25 -4.18
N VAL A 9 -1.08 5.15 -3.78
CA VAL A 9 -1.43 3.80 -4.22
C VAL A 9 -2.01 3.02 -3.06
N LEU A 10 -3.28 2.65 -3.18
CA LEU A 10 -3.96 1.78 -2.22
C LEU A 10 -3.88 0.33 -2.68
N LEU A 11 -3.32 -0.53 -1.85
CA LEU A 11 -3.34 -1.97 -2.07
C LEU A 11 -4.54 -2.58 -1.34
N VAL A 12 -5.59 -2.93 -2.10
CA VAL A 12 -6.87 -3.42 -1.57
C VAL A 12 -6.89 -4.94 -1.44
N GLY A 13 -6.09 -5.64 -2.25
CA GLY A 13 -6.04 -7.08 -2.32
C GLY A 13 -5.12 -7.71 -1.27
N GLY A 14 -5.45 -8.94 -0.91
CA GLY A 14 -4.65 -9.79 -0.03
C GLY A 14 -5.42 -11.06 0.29
N ALA A 15 -4.72 -12.16 0.59
CA ALA A 15 -5.36 -13.40 1.05
C ALA A 15 -5.88 -13.20 2.47
N SER A 16 -7.14 -12.79 2.62
CA SER A 16 -7.82 -12.57 3.90
C SER A 16 -8.28 -13.88 4.56
N THR A 17 -7.51 -14.95 4.44
CA THR A 17 -7.90 -16.31 4.90
C THR A 17 -8.20 -16.37 6.40
N ARG A 18 -7.54 -15.53 7.22
CA ARG A 18 -7.75 -15.48 8.68
C ARG A 18 -8.90 -14.56 9.10
N PHE A 19 -9.39 -13.73 8.19
CA PHE A 19 -10.43 -12.74 8.48
C PHE A 19 -11.84 -13.26 8.22
N GLY A 20 -11.98 -14.31 7.41
CA GLY A 20 -13.28 -14.94 7.05
C GLY A 20 -14.11 -14.10 6.06
N SER A 21 -13.69 -12.88 5.76
CA SER A 21 -14.30 -11.93 4.81
C SER A 21 -13.22 -11.02 4.22
N PRO A 22 -13.48 -10.31 3.11
CA PRO A 22 -12.52 -9.37 2.56
C PRO A 22 -12.13 -8.31 3.59
N LYS A 23 -10.84 -8.29 3.97
CA LYS A 23 -10.30 -7.35 4.98
C LYS A 23 -10.60 -5.89 4.63
N ALA A 24 -10.58 -5.54 3.36
CA ALA A 24 -10.88 -4.21 2.86
C ALA A 24 -12.25 -3.67 3.31
N LEU A 25 -13.23 -4.57 3.48
CA LEU A 25 -14.60 -4.25 3.87
C LEU A 25 -14.84 -4.31 5.39
N ALA A 26 -13.86 -4.76 6.17
CA ALA A 26 -13.94 -4.74 7.64
C ALA A 26 -14.03 -3.29 8.13
N ARG A 27 -14.80 -3.07 9.22
CA ARG A 27 -15.10 -1.74 9.72
C ARG A 27 -14.37 -1.43 11.01
N LEU A 28 -13.83 -0.22 11.07
CA LEU A 28 -13.26 0.41 12.26
C LEU A 28 -13.97 1.77 12.43
N ASP A 29 -14.60 2.00 13.58
CA ASP A 29 -15.34 3.23 13.87
C ASP A 29 -16.40 3.61 12.80
N GLY A 30 -17.03 2.62 12.19
CA GLY A 30 -18.10 2.82 11.21
C GLY A 30 -17.64 2.93 9.75
N GLU A 31 -16.35 3.13 9.48
CA GLU A 31 -15.77 3.16 8.14
C GLU A 31 -15.11 1.81 7.79
N THR A 32 -15.15 1.43 6.51
CA THR A 32 -14.34 0.29 6.06
C THR A 32 -12.87 0.64 6.05
N LEU A 33 -12.00 -0.37 6.18
CA LEU A 33 -10.54 -0.16 6.10
C LEU A 33 -10.14 0.43 4.75
N ALA A 34 -10.84 0.06 3.67
CA ALA A 34 -10.62 0.61 2.34
C ALA A 34 -11.00 2.10 2.25
N GLU A 35 -12.16 2.51 2.78
CA GLU A 35 -12.59 3.91 2.81
C GLU A 35 -11.62 4.78 3.61
N ARG A 36 -11.24 4.34 4.80
CA ARG A 36 -10.27 5.03 5.67
C ARG A 36 -8.93 5.24 4.97
N ALA A 37 -8.35 4.19 4.39
CA ALA A 37 -7.08 4.29 3.68
C ALA A 37 -7.19 5.18 2.43
N TRP A 38 -8.31 5.12 1.70
CA TRP A 38 -8.58 5.98 0.55
C TRP A 38 -8.67 7.45 0.94
N GLN A 39 -9.27 7.76 2.08
CA GLN A 39 -9.35 9.13 2.60
C GLN A 39 -7.94 9.66 2.94
N ILE A 40 -7.15 8.92 3.72
CA ILE A 40 -5.78 9.31 4.09
C ILE A 40 -4.93 9.58 2.84
N LEU A 41 -5.02 8.73 1.83
CA LEU A 41 -4.32 8.97 0.56
C LEU A 41 -4.81 10.24 -0.14
N GLY A 42 -6.10 10.59 -0.03
CA GLY A 42 -6.66 11.82 -0.60
C GLY A 42 -6.24 13.10 0.14
N GLU A 43 -5.96 12.99 1.42
CA GLU A 43 -5.38 14.08 2.22
C GLU A 43 -3.88 14.27 1.91
N THR A 44 -3.20 13.17 1.52
CA THR A 44 -1.77 13.16 1.22
C THR A 44 -1.46 13.56 -0.22
N CYS A 45 -2.23 13.05 -1.20
CA CYS A 45 -1.94 13.13 -2.63
C CYS A 45 -3.15 13.64 -3.43
N GLU A 46 -2.93 14.48 -4.43
CA GLU A 46 -4.01 14.88 -5.36
C GLU A 46 -4.46 13.72 -6.24
N ARG A 47 -3.59 12.76 -6.53
CA ARG A 47 -3.85 11.60 -7.38
C ARG A 47 -3.79 10.32 -6.58
N ARG A 48 -4.78 9.45 -6.81
CA ARG A 48 -4.88 8.17 -6.14
C ARG A 48 -5.19 7.06 -7.13
N VAL A 49 -4.64 5.88 -6.86
CA VAL A 49 -4.91 4.64 -7.60
C VAL A 49 -5.18 3.56 -6.57
N ALA A 50 -6.30 2.86 -6.70
CA ALA A 50 -6.57 1.66 -5.91
C ALA A 50 -6.31 0.42 -6.77
N VAL A 51 -5.52 -0.50 -6.26
CA VAL A 51 -5.11 -1.72 -6.96
C VAL A 51 -5.64 -2.94 -6.24
N GLY A 52 -6.25 -3.82 -7.00
CA GLY A 52 -6.79 -5.07 -6.50
C GLY A 52 -7.16 -5.99 -7.66
N LYS A 53 -7.78 -7.12 -7.33
CA LYS A 53 -8.32 -8.01 -8.36
C LYS A 53 -9.79 -7.69 -8.60
N ILE A 54 -10.12 -7.23 -9.80
CA ILE A 54 -11.52 -6.93 -10.18
C ILE A 54 -12.39 -8.18 -10.03
N ALA A 55 -11.82 -9.36 -10.29
CA ALA A 55 -12.52 -10.64 -10.14
C ALA A 55 -12.99 -10.94 -8.70
N ASP A 56 -12.40 -10.29 -7.69
CA ASP A 56 -12.82 -10.47 -6.29
C ASP A 56 -14.15 -9.76 -5.98
N GLY A 57 -14.64 -8.89 -6.89
CA GLY A 57 -15.96 -8.24 -6.77
C GLY A 57 -16.14 -7.40 -5.50
N LEU A 58 -15.06 -6.73 -5.03
CA LEU A 58 -15.11 -5.91 -3.82
C LEU A 58 -16.02 -4.69 -4.03
N ASP A 59 -16.98 -4.52 -3.14
CA ASP A 59 -17.85 -3.34 -3.11
C ASP A 59 -17.15 -2.19 -2.37
N VAL A 60 -16.40 -1.38 -3.14
CA VAL A 60 -15.68 -0.20 -2.63
C VAL A 60 -16.12 1.04 -3.40
N PRO A 61 -16.14 2.23 -2.77
CA PRO A 61 -16.68 3.46 -3.38
C PRO A 61 -15.69 4.16 -4.34
N PHE A 62 -14.77 3.43 -4.93
CA PHE A 62 -13.78 3.92 -5.89
C PHE A 62 -13.44 2.84 -6.92
N GLU A 63 -12.91 3.28 -8.05
CA GLU A 63 -12.51 2.38 -9.13
C GLU A 63 -11.25 1.59 -8.75
N LEU A 64 -11.25 0.28 -9.05
CA LEU A 64 -10.10 -0.59 -8.90
C LEU A 64 -9.36 -0.74 -10.22
N THR A 65 -8.04 -0.58 -10.16
CA THR A 65 -7.12 -1.00 -11.22
C THR A 65 -6.75 -2.46 -10.99
N ASP A 66 -7.00 -3.32 -11.97
CA ASP A 66 -6.60 -4.73 -11.90
C ASP A 66 -5.09 -4.89 -12.05
N ASP A 67 -4.48 -5.71 -11.24
CA ASP A 67 -3.03 -5.99 -11.32
C ASP A 67 -2.64 -6.91 -12.49
N ARG A 68 -3.65 -7.42 -13.21
CA ARG A 68 -3.52 -8.24 -14.44
C ARG A 68 -2.66 -9.50 -14.29
N THR A 69 -2.62 -10.06 -13.09
CA THR A 69 -1.93 -11.33 -12.80
C THR A 69 -2.78 -12.17 -11.87
N GLU A 70 -2.63 -13.49 -11.96
CA GLU A 70 -3.23 -14.42 -11.00
C GLU A 70 -2.43 -14.48 -9.67
N THR A 71 -1.23 -13.93 -9.67
CA THR A 71 -0.38 -13.88 -8.48
C THR A 71 -1.00 -13.02 -7.39
N ARG A 72 -1.21 -13.62 -6.21
CA ARG A 72 -1.76 -12.93 -5.03
C ARG A 72 -0.63 -12.52 -4.09
N ALA A 73 0.10 -11.50 -4.47
CA ALA A 73 1.20 -10.94 -3.69
C ALA A 73 1.20 -9.41 -3.74
N ALA A 74 1.66 -8.77 -2.68
CA ALA A 74 1.79 -7.31 -2.61
C ALA A 74 2.70 -6.76 -3.73
N MET A 75 3.69 -7.53 -4.18
CA MET A 75 4.55 -7.20 -5.31
C MET A 75 3.75 -6.91 -6.58
N ALA A 76 2.74 -7.73 -6.90
CA ALA A 76 1.91 -7.54 -8.08
C ALA A 76 1.11 -6.23 -8.01
N GLY A 77 0.50 -5.96 -6.85
CA GLY A 77 -0.21 -4.71 -6.61
C GLY A 77 0.69 -3.48 -6.65
N LEU A 78 1.87 -3.57 -6.07
CA LEU A 78 2.87 -2.49 -6.10
C LEU A 78 3.30 -2.17 -7.54
N VAL A 79 3.65 -3.17 -8.34
CA VAL A 79 4.03 -2.99 -9.75
C VAL A 79 2.90 -2.35 -10.53
N ALA A 80 1.67 -2.85 -10.40
CA ALA A 80 0.51 -2.28 -11.09
C ALA A 80 0.24 -0.83 -10.68
N GLY A 81 0.35 -0.52 -9.39
CA GLY A 81 0.20 0.84 -8.86
C GLY A 81 1.24 1.81 -9.40
N LEU A 82 2.51 1.42 -9.40
CA LEU A 82 3.61 2.25 -9.94
C LEU A 82 3.49 2.46 -11.45
N ARG A 83 3.02 1.46 -12.20
CA ARG A 83 2.72 1.60 -13.65
C ARG A 83 1.61 2.62 -13.91
N ALA A 84 0.56 2.59 -13.09
CA ALA A 84 -0.58 3.49 -13.21
C ALA A 84 -0.28 4.91 -12.71
N ALA A 85 0.70 5.08 -11.82
CA ALA A 85 1.10 6.38 -11.28
C ALA A 85 1.67 7.29 -12.37
N ARG A 86 1.35 8.59 -12.27
CA ARG A 86 1.84 9.62 -13.22
C ARG A 86 2.94 10.51 -12.63
N THR A 87 3.24 10.34 -11.35
CA THR A 87 4.28 11.09 -10.62
C THR A 87 5.53 10.25 -10.45
N GLU A 88 6.66 10.89 -10.16
CA GLU A 88 7.93 10.19 -9.95
C GLU A 88 7.92 9.33 -8.68
N VAL A 89 7.31 9.83 -7.61
CA VAL A 89 7.19 9.13 -6.33
C VAL A 89 5.73 8.79 -6.05
N SER A 90 5.50 7.58 -5.54
CA SER A 90 4.21 7.11 -5.05
C SER A 90 4.31 6.71 -3.59
N VAL A 91 3.34 7.11 -2.77
CA VAL A 91 3.14 6.55 -1.43
C VAL A 91 2.18 5.38 -1.52
N VAL A 92 2.55 4.27 -0.92
CA VAL A 92 1.84 2.99 -1.02
C VAL A 92 1.32 2.58 0.34
N LEU A 93 0.01 2.43 0.43
CA LEU A 93 -0.70 2.11 1.66
C LEU A 93 -1.51 0.82 1.49
N PRO A 94 -1.26 -0.22 2.29
CA PRO A 94 -2.12 -1.38 2.34
C PRO A 94 -3.33 -1.12 3.24
N VAL A 95 -4.47 -1.74 2.96
CA VAL A 95 -5.71 -1.56 3.74
C VAL A 95 -5.58 -2.04 5.20
N ASP A 96 -4.63 -2.89 5.50
CA ASP A 96 -4.44 -3.46 6.84
C ASP A 96 -3.59 -2.61 7.78
N ALA A 97 -3.24 -1.39 7.39
CA ALA A 97 -2.52 -0.42 8.21
C ALA A 97 -3.39 0.82 8.54
N PRO A 98 -4.45 0.66 9.33
CA PRO A 98 -5.50 1.68 9.50
C PRO A 98 -5.08 2.89 10.35
N LEU A 99 -3.94 2.84 11.05
CA LEU A 99 -3.46 3.92 11.91
C LEU A 99 -2.40 4.80 11.23
N VAL A 100 -2.03 4.50 9.99
CA VAL A 100 -1.10 5.33 9.22
C VAL A 100 -1.68 6.72 9.01
N THR A 101 -0.85 7.76 9.16
CA THR A 101 -1.25 9.15 9.02
C THR A 101 -0.67 9.79 7.75
N THR A 102 -1.24 10.92 7.36
CA THR A 102 -0.72 11.75 6.26
C THR A 102 0.73 12.15 6.49
N GLU A 103 1.08 12.58 7.72
CA GLU A 103 2.44 13.00 8.07
C GLU A 103 3.45 11.87 7.88
N LEU A 104 3.09 10.65 8.30
CA LEU A 104 3.94 9.47 8.13
C LEU A 104 4.19 9.17 6.63
N LEU A 105 3.16 9.26 5.81
CA LEU A 105 3.30 9.05 4.36
C LEU A 105 4.14 10.13 3.70
N LEU A 106 4.02 11.39 4.12
CA LEU A 106 4.83 12.49 3.62
C LEU A 106 6.30 12.34 4.04
N GLU A 107 6.58 11.90 5.27
CA GLU A 107 7.95 11.63 5.74
C GLU A 107 8.62 10.54 4.89
N LEU A 108 7.90 9.46 4.57
CA LEU A 108 8.38 8.43 3.65
C LEU A 108 8.63 8.98 2.24
N ALA A 109 7.71 9.79 1.71
CA ALA A 109 7.85 10.37 0.38
C ALA A 109 9.07 11.29 0.26
N ASP A 110 9.29 12.14 1.26
CA ASP A 110 10.39 13.10 1.27
C ASP A 110 11.77 12.43 1.43
N ALA A 111 11.82 11.23 2.02
CA ALA A 111 13.04 10.44 2.16
C ALA A 111 13.30 9.48 0.98
N CYS A 112 12.37 9.39 0.02
CA CYS A 112 12.41 8.36 -1.02
C CYS A 112 13.59 8.54 -1.98
N ALA A 113 14.47 7.53 -2.05
CA ALA A 113 15.40 7.30 -3.14
C ALA A 113 14.71 6.38 -4.18
N ASP A 114 15.11 5.12 -4.37
CA ASP A 114 14.28 4.16 -5.09
C ASP A 114 13.08 3.73 -4.23
N ALA A 115 13.32 3.57 -2.93
CA ALA A 115 12.30 3.28 -1.93
C ALA A 115 12.61 3.96 -0.59
N ALA A 116 11.55 4.28 0.18
CA ALA A 116 11.65 4.61 1.59
C ALA A 116 10.59 3.82 2.36
N VAL A 117 11.01 3.14 3.41
CA VAL A 117 10.17 2.21 4.18
C VAL A 117 10.42 2.35 5.67
N PRO A 118 9.44 2.02 6.54
CA PRO A 118 9.67 1.97 7.97
C PRO A 118 10.54 0.76 8.36
N GLN A 119 11.03 0.77 9.58
CA GLN A 119 11.81 -0.32 10.18
C GLN A 119 11.07 -1.66 10.20
N THR A 120 9.74 -1.63 10.16
CA THR A 120 8.89 -2.83 10.29
C THR A 120 8.76 -3.64 9.00
N GLY A 121 9.01 -3.02 7.85
CA GLY A 121 8.89 -3.75 6.59
C GLY A 121 8.63 -2.86 5.37
N PRO A 122 8.33 -3.47 4.21
CA PRO A 122 8.23 -2.77 2.94
C PRO A 122 6.97 -1.91 2.77
N LEU A 123 5.95 -2.10 3.61
CA LEU A 123 4.67 -1.39 3.55
C LEU A 123 4.19 -0.98 4.96
N PRO A 124 3.57 0.21 5.09
CA PRO A 124 3.46 1.26 4.07
C PRO A 124 4.83 1.72 3.60
N GLY A 125 4.92 2.36 2.43
CA GLY A 125 6.21 2.80 1.89
C GLY A 125 6.04 3.88 0.83
N ALA A 126 7.15 4.52 0.46
CA ALA A 126 7.24 5.34 -0.73
C ALA A 126 8.17 4.66 -1.74
N TYR A 127 7.80 4.71 -3.01
CA TYR A 127 8.53 4.07 -4.09
C TYR A 127 8.62 5.02 -5.30
N ALA A 128 9.82 5.18 -5.82
CA ALA A 128 10.06 5.94 -7.04
C ALA A 128 9.85 5.09 -8.28
N LYS A 129 9.62 5.72 -9.42
CA LYS A 129 9.56 5.02 -10.72
C LYS A 129 10.84 4.27 -11.05
N SER A 130 11.98 4.74 -10.54
CA SER A 130 13.27 4.06 -10.70
C SER A 130 13.31 2.65 -10.10
N ALA A 131 12.45 2.36 -9.10
CA ALA A 131 12.30 1.02 -8.53
C ALA A 131 11.58 0.03 -9.47
N LEU A 132 10.77 0.53 -10.41
CA LEU A 132 9.85 -0.28 -11.21
C LEU A 132 10.57 -1.39 -12.01
N PRO A 133 11.67 -1.15 -12.73
CA PRO A 133 12.36 -2.21 -13.50
C PRO A 133 12.79 -3.40 -12.64
N THR A 134 13.31 -3.14 -11.43
CA THR A 134 13.71 -4.19 -10.49
C THR A 134 12.50 -4.99 -10.00
N LEU A 135 11.42 -4.30 -9.64
CA LEU A 135 10.18 -4.94 -9.15
C LEU A 135 9.50 -5.77 -10.25
N GLU A 136 9.46 -5.26 -11.48
CA GLU A 136 8.91 -5.98 -12.64
C GLU A 136 9.69 -7.27 -12.94
N ARG A 137 11.01 -7.17 -13.02
CA ARG A 137 11.86 -8.33 -13.22
C ARG A 137 11.66 -9.39 -12.15
N ARG A 138 11.60 -9.00 -10.87
CA ARG A 138 11.35 -9.94 -9.76
C ARG A 138 9.97 -10.59 -9.85
N LEU A 139 8.95 -9.83 -10.24
CA LEU A 139 7.60 -10.34 -10.45
C LEU A 139 7.58 -11.40 -11.57
N GLU A 140 8.24 -11.13 -12.69
CA GLU A 140 8.37 -12.06 -13.83
C GLU A 140 9.14 -13.33 -13.46
N GLU A 141 10.16 -13.22 -12.62
CA GLU A 141 10.94 -14.35 -12.09
C GLU A 141 10.22 -15.13 -10.97
N GLY A 142 9.04 -14.68 -10.54
CA GLY A 142 8.31 -15.28 -9.41
C GLY A 142 8.95 -15.03 -8.04
N ARG A 143 9.84 -14.06 -7.92
CA ARG A 143 10.53 -13.66 -6.69
C ARG A 143 9.73 -12.59 -5.96
N LEU A 144 8.67 -12.99 -5.26
CA LEU A 144 7.58 -12.14 -4.82
C LEU A 144 7.80 -11.42 -3.49
N ALA A 145 8.87 -11.73 -2.75
CA ALA A 145 9.17 -11.13 -1.46
C ALA A 145 9.61 -9.67 -1.62
N LEU A 146 8.76 -8.71 -1.23
CA LEU A 146 9.10 -7.28 -1.27
C LEU A 146 10.30 -6.95 -0.38
N ARG A 147 10.43 -7.61 0.77
CA ARG A 147 11.55 -7.39 1.69
C ARG A 147 12.89 -7.65 1.00
N ASP A 148 12.97 -8.71 0.20
CA ASP A 148 14.18 -9.05 -0.55
C ASP A 148 14.43 -8.06 -1.71
N ALA A 149 13.36 -7.52 -2.30
CA ALA A 149 13.48 -6.52 -3.35
C ALA A 149 14.15 -5.23 -2.86
N LEU A 150 13.91 -4.86 -1.60
CA LEU A 150 14.53 -3.67 -1.00
C LEU A 150 16.06 -3.75 -0.95
N GLU A 151 16.64 -4.94 -0.92
CA GLU A 151 18.08 -5.13 -0.92
C GLU A 151 18.73 -4.90 -2.32
N GLU A 152 17.92 -4.89 -3.37
CA GLU A 152 18.32 -4.59 -4.75
C GLU A 152 18.05 -3.13 -5.14
N LEU A 153 17.44 -2.34 -4.26
CA LEU A 153 17.06 -0.93 -4.46
C LEU A 153 17.87 -0.01 -3.54
N ASP A 154 18.03 1.24 -3.95
CA ASP A 154 18.49 2.28 -3.04
C ASP A 154 17.36 2.61 -2.05
N THR A 155 17.40 1.95 -0.89
CA THR A 155 16.33 1.96 0.09
C THR A 155 16.71 2.73 1.34
N VAL A 156 15.92 3.76 1.66
CA VAL A 156 16.00 4.49 2.94
C VAL A 156 15.08 3.82 3.96
N ARG A 157 15.60 3.50 5.14
CA ARG A 157 14.83 2.94 6.26
C ARG A 157 14.64 3.99 7.35
N LEU A 158 13.38 4.33 7.64
CA LEU A 158 13.03 5.32 8.65
C LEU A 158 12.60 4.65 9.96
N GLN A 159 12.98 5.26 11.08
CA GLN A 159 12.48 4.89 12.40
C GLN A 159 11.21 5.69 12.68
N LEU A 160 10.06 5.09 12.49
CA LEU A 160 8.75 5.69 12.66
C LEU A 160 8.04 5.14 13.90
N ASP A 161 7.03 5.84 14.40
CA ASP A 161 6.24 5.37 15.55
C ASP A 161 5.61 4.01 15.26
N PRO A 162 5.99 2.94 15.96
CA PRO A 162 5.49 1.59 15.71
C PRO A 162 3.99 1.46 15.96
N THR A 163 3.37 2.32 16.75
CA THR A 163 1.93 2.29 17.02
C THR A 163 1.14 2.66 15.77
N LEU A 164 1.64 3.59 14.96
CA LEU A 164 1.03 4.00 13.68
C LEU A 164 1.20 2.95 12.58
N LEU A 165 2.13 2.01 12.77
CA LEU A 165 2.45 0.95 11.82
C LEU A 165 1.74 -0.38 12.12
N ALA A 166 0.84 -0.40 13.12
CA ALA A 166 0.13 -1.60 13.51
C ALA A 166 -0.76 -2.14 12.38
N ASN A 167 -0.57 -3.41 12.05
CA ASN A 167 -1.38 -4.10 11.04
C ASN A 167 -2.57 -4.83 11.67
N VAL A 168 -3.69 -4.82 10.96
CA VAL A 168 -4.87 -5.61 11.28
C VAL A 168 -4.83 -6.90 10.46
N ASN A 169 -4.61 -8.04 11.10
CA ASN A 169 -4.54 -9.35 10.47
C ASN A 169 -5.69 -10.28 10.88
N THR A 170 -6.35 -9.98 11.99
CA THR A 170 -7.47 -10.75 12.53
C THR A 170 -8.60 -9.82 12.97
N PRO A 171 -9.85 -10.33 13.11
CA PRO A 171 -10.93 -9.57 13.72
C PRO A 171 -10.63 -9.09 15.15
N ASP A 172 -9.78 -9.84 15.90
CA ASP A 172 -9.35 -9.44 17.24
C ASP A 172 -8.43 -8.21 17.21
N ASP A 173 -7.53 -8.12 16.24
CA ASP A 173 -6.68 -6.94 16.06
C ASP A 173 -7.56 -5.70 15.84
N LEU A 174 -8.60 -5.83 15.01
CA LEU A 174 -9.53 -4.75 14.73
C LEU A 174 -10.27 -4.30 16.00
N ARG A 175 -10.77 -5.25 16.82
CA ARG A 175 -11.45 -4.96 18.08
C ARG A 175 -10.58 -4.26 19.12
N ARG A 176 -9.26 -4.44 19.06
CA ARG A 176 -8.32 -3.78 19.98
C ARG A 176 -8.04 -2.32 19.60
N LEU A 177 -8.37 -1.93 18.38
CA LEU A 177 -8.15 -0.57 17.88
C LEU A 177 -9.39 0.33 18.03
N GLY A 178 -10.58 -0.28 18.16
CA GLY A 178 -11.87 0.44 18.28
C GLY A 178 -12.39 0.56 19.68
#